data_da8f0ca5ec65cbe2d3fa0fc3d6ab7d83
#
_entry.id   da8f0ca5ec65cbe2d3fa0fc3d6ab7d83
#
_cell.length_a   1.000
_cell.length_b   1.000
_cell.length_c   1.000
_cell.angle_alpha   90.00
_cell.angle_beta   90.00
_cell.angle_gamma   90.00
#
_symmetry.space_group_name_H-M   'P 1'
#
loop_
_entity.id
_entity.type
_entity.pdbx_description
1 polymer ?
#
loop_
_entity_poly.entity_id
_entity_poly.type
_entity_poly.pdbx_seq_one_letter_code
_entity_poly.pdbx_strand_id
1 'polypeptide(L)'
;MVYTFRGGIHPGPHSDPGYKAATNTKPIEAMPAPDQVILPVSMHIGAPAKPIVKVGDIVDMGQMIAEAGGFVSAPVHATVSGKVIAVEPRLHPNGSKVMSIVIENDKEDRLHESVHPYDFASMSNEERIECIRSAGMVGHGGATFPTHVKIQSGIGKCDTIIVNGAECEPYITSDHRLLLERPEEVVGGLKMLADIMGVQNAIIAIEENKADTFPKIEELIKDDSRLKLYPLKCKYPQGAEKQLINACTGREVPSGKLPADAGCAVFNVDTTGAIYRRFTTGMPVVRRVVTVSGSAIANPKNLETRIGTQVEKLIDACGGFKEAPNKLLMGGPMMGVAQFSLEIPIFKGTNAFLAFCGDEDKRVEEPNCIRCGKCINACPMHLMPMMMNAYGNAGEYDKCVELGAMDCIECGSCAYVCPARIPLVARFRLTKFHVGAQRAAAKAKAEAEKAKAEAAAEAEKK
;
A
#
# COMPACT_ATOMS: atom_id res chain seq x y z
N MET A 1 20.09 16.19 -11.95
CA MET A 1 19.66 15.13 -12.92
C MET A 1 18.30 14.63 -12.44
N VAL A 2 17.33 14.43 -13.34
CA VAL A 2 15.99 13.96 -13.00
C VAL A 2 15.87 12.51 -13.45
N TYR A 3 15.44 11.64 -12.54
CA TYR A 3 15.38 10.19 -12.76
C TYR A 3 14.02 9.76 -13.28
N THR A 4 13.97 8.75 -14.15
CA THR A 4 12.72 8.24 -14.73
C THR A 4 12.92 6.85 -15.33
N PHE A 5 11.82 6.18 -15.67
CA PHE A 5 11.78 4.89 -16.36
C PHE A 5 11.18 5.05 -17.78
N ARG A 6 11.24 4.02 -18.61
CA ARG A 6 10.66 4.00 -19.96
C ARG A 6 9.20 3.54 -19.95
N GLY A 7 8.33 4.16 -20.81
CA GLY A 7 6.88 3.89 -20.83
C GLY A 7 6.10 4.79 -19.86
N GLY A 8 4.92 4.37 -19.41
CA GLY A 8 4.06 5.12 -18.50
C GLY A 8 3.25 6.22 -19.16
N ILE A 9 2.57 7.04 -18.34
CA ILE A 9 1.64 8.09 -18.76
C ILE A 9 1.81 9.35 -17.92
N HIS A 10 1.19 10.46 -18.32
CA HIS A 10 1.13 11.73 -17.57
C HIS A 10 -0.35 12.06 -17.28
N PRO A 11 -0.92 11.63 -16.14
CA PRO A 11 -2.28 11.98 -15.77
C PRO A 11 -2.42 13.46 -15.41
N GLY A 12 -3.55 14.05 -15.78
CA GLY A 12 -3.85 15.45 -15.50
C GLY A 12 -3.28 16.44 -16.50
N PRO A 13 -3.70 17.71 -16.42
CA PRO A 13 -3.18 18.79 -17.25
C PRO A 13 -1.78 19.20 -16.76
N HIS A 14 -1.01 19.89 -17.62
CA HIS A 14 0.32 20.40 -17.24
C HIS A 14 0.29 21.39 -16.06
N SER A 15 -0.83 22.11 -15.89
CA SER A 15 -1.04 23.02 -14.76
C SER A 15 -1.32 22.35 -13.42
N ASP A 16 -1.79 21.09 -13.45
CA ASP A 16 -2.07 20.27 -12.28
C ASP A 16 -1.73 18.79 -12.55
N PRO A 17 -0.44 18.44 -12.61
CA PRO A 17 -0.02 17.07 -12.86
C PRO A 17 -0.52 16.13 -11.76
N GLY A 18 -1.34 15.15 -12.15
CA GLY A 18 -1.94 14.19 -11.22
C GLY A 18 -3.15 14.71 -10.47
N TYR A 19 -3.76 15.86 -10.86
CA TYR A 19 -4.97 16.42 -10.21
C TYR A 19 -4.81 16.62 -8.68
N LYS A 20 -3.68 17.18 -8.24
CA LYS A 20 -3.32 17.30 -6.81
C LYS A 20 -3.68 18.65 -6.20
N ALA A 21 -4.06 19.66 -6.99
CA ALA A 21 -4.28 21.04 -6.55
C ALA A 21 -5.31 21.19 -5.42
N ALA A 22 -6.26 20.26 -5.32
CA ALA A 22 -7.31 20.33 -4.28
C ALA A 22 -6.77 20.16 -2.85
N THR A 23 -5.62 19.48 -2.66
CA THR A 23 -5.12 19.08 -1.33
C THR A 23 -3.62 19.26 -1.13
N ASN A 24 -2.81 19.46 -2.18
CA ASN A 24 -1.35 19.52 -2.07
C ASN A 24 -0.82 20.68 -1.20
N THR A 25 -1.54 21.79 -1.13
CA THR A 25 -1.20 22.96 -0.29
C THR A 25 -1.88 22.97 1.08
N LYS A 26 -2.83 22.04 1.31
CA LYS A 26 -3.57 21.98 2.57
C LYS A 26 -2.81 21.15 3.61
N PRO A 27 -2.63 21.68 4.84
CA PRO A 27 -1.94 20.94 5.89
C PRO A 27 -2.71 19.67 6.28
N ILE A 28 -2.01 18.78 6.99
CA ILE A 28 -2.63 17.62 7.62
C ILE A 28 -3.51 18.12 8.77
N GLU A 29 -4.80 17.76 8.74
CA GLU A 29 -5.74 18.05 9.82
C GLU A 29 -5.93 16.81 10.70
N ALA A 30 -5.71 16.94 12.01
CA ALA A 30 -6.03 15.86 12.95
C ALA A 30 -7.54 15.69 13.08
N MET A 31 -8.02 14.49 12.79
CA MET A 31 -9.44 14.15 12.93
C MET A 31 -9.72 13.69 14.38
N PRO A 32 -10.81 14.15 15.02
CA PRO A 32 -11.25 13.62 16.31
C PRO A 32 -11.44 12.10 16.22
N ALA A 33 -11.05 11.38 17.27
CA ALA A 33 -11.26 9.93 17.33
C ALA A 33 -12.78 9.63 17.29
N PRO A 34 -13.21 8.65 16.47
CA PRO A 34 -14.63 8.30 16.33
C PRO A 34 -15.17 7.64 17.62
N ASP A 35 -16.50 7.52 17.71
CA ASP A 35 -17.14 6.84 18.86
C ASP A 35 -16.85 5.34 18.90
N GLN A 36 -16.54 4.75 17.76
CA GLN A 36 -16.10 3.36 17.65
C GLN A 36 -15.11 3.19 16.52
N VAL A 37 -14.25 2.18 16.65
CA VAL A 37 -13.34 1.72 15.59
C VAL A 37 -13.61 0.26 15.25
N ILE A 38 -13.52 -0.08 13.96
CA ILE A 38 -13.65 -1.43 13.43
C ILE A 38 -12.29 -1.86 12.91
N LEU A 39 -11.67 -2.85 13.55
CA LEU A 39 -10.29 -3.28 13.28
C LEU A 39 -10.28 -4.68 12.65
N PRO A 40 -10.24 -4.78 11.30
CA PRO A 40 -10.12 -6.07 10.63
C PRO A 40 -8.83 -6.76 11.03
N VAL A 41 -8.87 -8.08 11.23
CA VAL A 41 -7.65 -8.86 11.49
C VAL A 41 -6.85 -9.17 10.23
N SER A 42 -7.43 -8.89 9.06
CA SER A 42 -6.77 -9.04 7.75
C SER A 42 -6.50 -7.65 7.15
N MET A 43 -5.39 -7.02 7.55
CA MET A 43 -4.98 -5.69 7.06
C MET A 43 -3.70 -5.73 6.21
N HIS A 44 -3.25 -6.92 5.80
CA HIS A 44 -1.98 -7.15 5.10
C HIS A 44 -2.03 -8.45 4.28
N ILE A 45 -1.06 -8.62 3.39
CA ILE A 45 -0.86 -9.90 2.68
C ILE A 45 -0.29 -10.94 3.67
N GLY A 46 -0.71 -12.18 3.51
CA GLY A 46 -0.29 -13.33 4.31
C GLY A 46 -1.40 -13.81 5.24
N ALA A 47 -1.02 -14.51 6.32
CA ALA A 47 -1.97 -15.07 7.26
C ALA A 47 -2.67 -13.95 8.07
N PRO A 48 -4.00 -13.94 8.19
CA PRO A 48 -4.70 -13.00 9.06
C PRO A 48 -4.20 -13.08 10.51
N ALA A 49 -4.24 -11.96 11.23
CA ALA A 49 -3.97 -11.96 12.66
C ALA A 49 -5.08 -12.72 13.41
N LYS A 50 -4.77 -13.20 14.61
CA LYS A 50 -5.71 -13.93 15.47
C LYS A 50 -6.11 -13.06 16.66
N PRO A 51 -7.42 -12.78 16.87
CA PRO A 51 -7.87 -12.04 18.05
C PRO A 51 -7.40 -12.70 19.34
N ILE A 52 -6.91 -11.89 20.28
CA ILE A 52 -6.52 -12.32 21.63
C ILE A 52 -7.39 -11.66 22.71
N VAL A 53 -8.37 -10.86 22.29
CA VAL A 53 -9.36 -10.21 23.14
C VAL A 53 -10.77 -10.74 22.84
N LYS A 54 -11.68 -10.58 23.81
CA LYS A 54 -13.08 -10.98 23.73
C LYS A 54 -14.02 -9.82 24.03
N VAL A 55 -15.27 -9.98 23.71
CA VAL A 55 -16.33 -9.00 24.03
C VAL A 55 -16.36 -8.77 25.55
N GLY A 56 -16.36 -7.51 25.94
CA GLY A 56 -16.37 -7.05 27.33
C GLY A 56 -14.99 -6.62 27.84
N ASP A 57 -13.89 -7.01 27.19
CA ASP A 57 -12.55 -6.60 27.61
C ASP A 57 -12.38 -5.08 27.46
N ILE A 58 -11.69 -4.48 28.45
CA ILE A 58 -11.24 -3.09 28.37
C ILE A 58 -9.82 -3.09 27.79
N VAL A 59 -9.57 -2.23 26.83
CA VAL A 59 -8.28 -2.12 26.14
C VAL A 59 -7.78 -0.67 26.14
N ASP A 60 -6.47 -0.53 26.13
CA ASP A 60 -5.81 0.77 26.07
C ASP A 60 -5.20 0.99 24.68
N MET A 61 -5.06 2.25 24.26
CA MET A 61 -4.47 2.59 22.97
C MET A 61 -3.03 2.08 22.85
N GLY A 62 -2.74 1.39 21.76
CA GLY A 62 -1.44 0.76 21.54
C GLY A 62 -1.33 -0.66 22.09
N GLN A 63 -2.31 -1.18 22.82
CA GLN A 63 -2.38 -2.57 23.25
C GLN A 63 -2.53 -3.52 22.07
N MET A 64 -1.78 -4.60 22.03
CA MET A 64 -1.98 -5.66 21.03
C MET A 64 -3.31 -6.38 21.32
N ILE A 65 -4.20 -6.44 20.32
CA ILE A 65 -5.53 -7.06 20.41
C ILE A 65 -5.70 -8.25 19.48
N ALA A 66 -4.78 -8.41 18.52
CA ALA A 66 -4.67 -9.62 17.72
C ALA A 66 -3.20 -9.91 17.45
N GLU A 67 -2.77 -11.15 17.64
CA GLU A 67 -1.41 -11.62 17.38
C GLU A 67 -1.22 -12.01 15.91
N ALA A 68 0.04 -12.00 15.43
CA ALA A 68 0.36 -12.41 14.06
C ALA A 68 0.01 -13.90 13.84
N GLY A 69 -0.71 -14.20 12.76
CA GLY A 69 -1.17 -15.54 12.42
C GLY A 69 -0.12 -16.45 11.77
N GLY A 70 1.09 -15.94 11.51
CA GLY A 70 2.17 -16.69 10.87
C GLY A 70 3.41 -15.84 10.61
N PHE A 71 4.38 -16.37 9.85
CA PHE A 71 5.61 -15.65 9.53
C PHE A 71 5.33 -14.39 8.67
N VAL A 72 4.56 -14.53 7.60
CA VAL A 72 4.06 -13.39 6.82
C VAL A 72 2.74 -12.96 7.42
N SER A 73 2.79 -12.17 8.47
CA SER A 73 1.65 -11.63 9.21
C SER A 73 2.11 -10.45 10.06
N ALA A 74 1.17 -9.66 10.58
CA ALA A 74 1.45 -8.54 11.47
C ALA A 74 0.34 -8.42 12.53
N PRO A 75 0.67 -8.13 13.81
CA PRO A 75 -0.31 -7.95 14.86
C PRO A 75 -1.19 -6.71 14.62
N VAL A 76 -2.35 -6.69 15.27
CA VAL A 76 -3.28 -5.56 15.30
C VAL A 76 -3.32 -4.98 16.71
N HIS A 77 -3.34 -3.65 16.79
CA HIS A 77 -3.37 -2.91 18.06
C HIS A 77 -4.65 -2.10 18.19
N ALA A 78 -5.09 -1.89 19.42
CA ALA A 78 -6.17 -0.97 19.73
C ALA A 78 -5.75 0.45 19.33
N THR A 79 -6.58 1.12 18.55
CA THR A 79 -6.30 2.47 18.04
C THR A 79 -6.96 3.57 18.84
N VAL A 80 -7.78 3.18 19.81
CA VAL A 80 -8.41 3.99 20.85
C VAL A 80 -8.38 3.20 22.15
N SER A 81 -8.55 3.85 23.30
CA SER A 81 -8.90 3.18 24.56
C SER A 81 -10.40 2.95 24.62
N GLY A 82 -10.86 1.93 25.36
CA GLY A 82 -12.28 1.66 25.49
C GLY A 82 -12.62 0.18 25.64
N LYS A 83 -13.86 -0.17 25.30
CA LYS A 83 -14.42 -1.51 25.51
C LYS A 83 -14.59 -2.26 24.19
N VAL A 84 -14.16 -3.50 24.16
CA VAL A 84 -14.44 -4.42 23.03
C VAL A 84 -15.93 -4.78 23.08
N ILE A 85 -16.68 -4.34 22.07
CA ILE A 85 -18.13 -4.56 21.98
C ILE A 85 -18.52 -5.67 21.02
N ALA A 86 -17.64 -6.03 20.06
CA ALA A 86 -17.86 -7.15 19.16
C ALA A 86 -16.54 -7.75 18.65
N VAL A 87 -16.53 -9.05 18.37
CA VAL A 87 -15.50 -9.79 17.63
C VAL A 87 -16.23 -10.66 16.62
N GLU A 88 -16.42 -10.14 15.41
CA GLU A 88 -17.31 -10.72 14.40
C GLU A 88 -16.94 -10.29 12.98
N PRO A 89 -17.45 -10.95 11.92
CA PRO A 89 -17.23 -10.53 10.55
C PRO A 89 -17.89 -9.17 10.22
N ARG A 90 -17.09 -8.19 9.78
CA ARG A 90 -17.52 -6.85 9.32
C ARG A 90 -17.10 -6.59 7.89
N LEU A 91 -17.72 -5.62 7.24
CA LEU A 91 -17.37 -5.19 5.89
C LEU A 91 -15.89 -4.81 5.80
N HIS A 92 -15.25 -5.26 4.73
CA HIS A 92 -13.86 -4.99 4.43
C HIS A 92 -13.75 -4.34 3.04
N PRO A 93 -12.75 -3.47 2.80
CA PRO A 93 -12.55 -2.81 1.49
C PRO A 93 -12.39 -3.75 0.28
N ASN A 94 -12.08 -5.03 0.48
CA ASN A 94 -12.06 -6.04 -0.60
C ASN A 94 -13.44 -6.55 -1.03
N GLY A 95 -14.52 -6.03 -0.45
CA GLY A 95 -15.89 -6.41 -0.75
C GLY A 95 -16.44 -7.61 0.02
N SER A 96 -15.63 -8.27 0.85
CA SER A 96 -16.07 -9.38 1.71
C SER A 96 -16.32 -8.94 3.15
N LYS A 97 -16.84 -9.85 3.98
CA LYS A 97 -16.85 -9.70 5.44
C LYS A 97 -15.68 -10.48 6.02
N VAL A 98 -14.85 -9.81 6.83
CA VAL A 98 -13.72 -10.44 7.53
C VAL A 98 -13.85 -10.26 9.04
N MET A 99 -13.29 -11.21 9.80
CA MET A 99 -13.24 -11.11 11.25
C MET A 99 -12.64 -9.76 11.66
N SER A 100 -13.31 -9.06 12.55
CA SER A 100 -12.94 -7.72 13.00
C SER A 100 -13.21 -7.57 14.49
N ILE A 101 -12.39 -6.76 15.15
CA ILE A 101 -12.57 -6.36 16.55
C ILE A 101 -13.17 -4.96 16.53
N VAL A 102 -14.30 -4.78 17.23
CA VAL A 102 -14.98 -3.48 17.35
C VAL A 102 -14.76 -2.96 18.77
N ILE A 103 -14.22 -1.76 18.86
CA ILE A 103 -13.96 -1.09 20.14
C ILE A 103 -14.83 0.16 20.24
N GLU A 104 -15.65 0.26 21.28
CA GLU A 104 -16.33 1.49 21.68
C GLU A 104 -15.31 2.39 22.38
N ASN A 105 -15.15 3.60 21.87
CA ASN A 105 -14.15 4.55 22.34
C ASN A 105 -14.63 5.28 23.58
N ASP A 106 -13.87 5.24 24.67
CA ASP A 106 -14.15 5.99 25.91
C ASP A 106 -13.69 7.45 25.87
N LYS A 107 -12.99 7.87 24.79
CA LYS A 107 -12.44 9.21 24.58
C LYS A 107 -11.33 9.62 25.55
N GLU A 108 -10.77 8.70 26.33
CA GLU A 108 -9.71 8.99 27.29
C GLU A 108 -8.30 8.85 26.67
N ASP A 109 -8.18 8.14 25.55
CA ASP A 109 -6.90 7.86 24.87
C ASP A 109 -5.81 7.34 25.83
N ARG A 110 -6.22 6.51 26.85
CA ARG A 110 -5.28 5.88 27.76
C ARG A 110 -4.26 5.05 27.00
N LEU A 111 -2.98 5.27 27.28
CA LEU A 111 -1.89 4.54 26.65
C LEU A 111 -1.64 3.23 27.39
N HIS A 112 -1.47 2.14 26.64
CA HIS A 112 -1.02 0.87 27.20
C HIS A 112 0.43 0.98 27.69
N GLU A 113 0.76 0.27 28.75
CA GLU A 113 2.10 0.29 29.39
C GLU A 113 3.26 -0.05 28.43
N SER A 114 3.01 -0.83 27.38
CA SER A 114 4.01 -1.15 26.34
C SER A 114 4.36 0.03 25.42
N VAL A 115 3.67 1.17 25.53
CA VAL A 115 3.92 2.36 24.72
C VAL A 115 4.91 3.26 25.45
N HIS A 116 6.19 3.05 25.19
CA HIS A 116 7.30 3.84 25.73
C HIS A 116 8.43 3.92 24.70
N PRO A 117 9.22 5.01 24.68
CA PRO A 117 10.37 5.14 23.79
C PRO A 117 11.38 4.00 23.97
N TYR A 118 12.10 3.67 22.90
CA TYR A 118 13.17 2.67 22.90
C TYR A 118 14.52 3.35 22.68
N ASP A 119 15.56 2.89 23.37
CA ASP A 119 16.93 3.31 23.08
C ASP A 119 17.47 2.53 21.88
N PHE A 120 17.20 3.05 20.68
CA PHE A 120 17.61 2.42 19.41
C PHE A 120 19.10 2.08 19.36
N ALA A 121 19.96 2.93 19.96
CA ALA A 121 21.41 2.74 19.89
C ALA A 121 21.88 1.52 20.68
N SER A 122 21.25 1.21 21.81
CA SER A 122 21.60 0.08 22.67
C SER A 122 21.04 -1.27 22.20
N MET A 123 20.07 -1.27 21.27
CA MET A 123 19.40 -2.47 20.80
C MET A 123 20.24 -3.24 19.76
N SER A 124 20.21 -4.57 19.82
CA SER A 124 20.68 -5.44 18.74
C SER A 124 19.78 -5.33 17.50
N ASN A 125 20.26 -5.79 16.34
CA ASN A 125 19.44 -5.78 15.11
C ASN A 125 18.20 -6.68 15.22
N GLU A 126 18.31 -7.81 15.93
CA GLU A 126 17.21 -8.72 16.20
C GLU A 126 16.13 -8.04 17.04
N GLU A 127 16.51 -7.31 18.09
CA GLU A 127 15.59 -6.54 18.93
C GLU A 127 14.91 -5.40 18.16
N ARG A 128 15.65 -4.71 17.28
CA ARG A 128 15.10 -3.65 16.42
C ARG A 128 14.05 -4.21 15.45
N ILE A 129 14.33 -5.35 14.82
CA ILE A 129 13.40 -6.03 13.91
C ILE A 129 12.17 -6.52 14.66
N GLU A 130 12.35 -7.08 15.85
CA GLU A 130 11.24 -7.50 16.72
C GLU A 130 10.38 -6.32 17.17
N CYS A 131 11.00 -5.18 17.49
CA CYS A 131 10.29 -3.94 17.80
C CYS A 131 9.41 -3.46 16.62
N ILE A 132 9.90 -3.58 15.39
CA ILE A 132 9.13 -3.29 14.18
C ILE A 132 8.01 -4.32 13.95
N ARG A 133 8.29 -5.62 14.17
CA ARG A 133 7.31 -6.69 14.04
C ARG A 133 6.18 -6.53 15.06
N SER A 134 6.53 -6.36 16.34
CA SER A 134 5.56 -6.21 17.44
C SER A 134 4.71 -4.94 17.31
N ALA A 135 5.18 -3.90 16.62
CA ALA A 135 4.39 -2.70 16.32
C ALA A 135 3.35 -2.89 15.21
N GLY A 136 3.28 -4.07 14.60
CA GLY A 136 2.33 -4.35 13.53
C GLY A 136 2.58 -3.57 12.25
N MET A 137 3.85 -3.24 11.95
CA MET A 137 4.20 -2.46 10.76
C MET A 137 4.06 -3.25 9.48
N VAL A 138 3.38 -2.63 8.53
CA VAL A 138 3.21 -3.10 7.15
C VAL A 138 3.53 -1.97 6.19
N GLY A 139 3.68 -2.26 4.91
CA GLY A 139 3.79 -1.22 3.89
C GLY A 139 2.53 -0.35 3.86
N HIS A 140 2.68 0.96 4.03
CA HIS A 140 1.57 1.94 4.06
C HIS A 140 1.11 2.38 2.67
N GLY A 141 1.36 1.60 1.67
CA GLY A 141 0.91 1.75 0.29
C GLY A 141 1.02 0.41 -0.42
N GLY A 142 0.35 0.25 -1.55
CA GLY A 142 0.39 -0.96 -2.35
C GLY A 142 -0.13 -2.20 -1.61
N ALA A 143 0.68 -3.26 -1.57
CA ALA A 143 0.27 -4.58 -1.11
C ALA A 143 0.24 -4.79 0.41
N THR A 144 0.53 -3.77 1.22
CA THR A 144 0.56 -3.87 2.71
C THR A 144 1.41 -5.04 3.24
N PHE A 145 2.57 -5.28 2.63
CA PHE A 145 3.45 -6.38 3.02
C PHE A 145 4.09 -6.13 4.40
N PRO A 146 4.19 -7.13 5.30
CA PRO A 146 4.80 -6.95 6.63
C PRO A 146 6.23 -6.43 6.56
N THR A 147 6.50 -5.30 7.22
CA THR A 147 7.77 -4.56 7.09
C THR A 147 8.96 -5.35 7.63
N HIS A 148 8.81 -6.07 8.76
CA HIS A 148 9.87 -6.90 9.33
C HIS A 148 10.32 -8.01 8.38
N VAL A 149 9.38 -8.63 7.64
CA VAL A 149 9.71 -9.67 6.64
C VAL A 149 10.51 -9.07 5.49
N LYS A 150 10.13 -7.86 5.02
CA LYS A 150 10.88 -7.14 3.98
C LYS A 150 12.31 -6.83 4.45
N ILE A 151 12.48 -6.35 5.67
CA ILE A 151 13.80 -6.06 6.26
C ILE A 151 14.64 -7.33 6.36
N GLN A 152 14.12 -8.40 6.97
CA GLN A 152 14.82 -9.66 7.14
C GLN A 152 15.25 -10.28 5.81
N SER A 153 14.38 -10.24 4.80
CA SER A 153 14.68 -10.76 3.46
C SER A 153 15.72 -9.93 2.70
N GLY A 154 15.92 -8.68 3.09
CA GLY A 154 16.86 -7.75 2.46
C GLY A 154 18.24 -7.72 3.11
N ILE A 155 18.37 -8.08 4.39
CA ILE A 155 19.66 -8.08 5.09
C ILE A 155 20.65 -9.03 4.38
N GLY A 156 21.86 -8.53 4.10
CA GLY A 156 22.90 -9.25 3.39
C GLY A 156 22.67 -9.44 1.89
N LYS A 157 21.52 -9.01 1.34
CA LYS A 157 21.20 -9.05 -0.10
C LYS A 157 21.09 -7.68 -0.72
N CYS A 158 20.50 -6.73 0.00
CA CYS A 158 20.30 -5.36 -0.47
C CYS A 158 21.52 -4.51 -0.15
N ASP A 159 21.98 -3.74 -1.13
CA ASP A 159 22.96 -2.67 -0.98
C ASP A 159 22.33 -1.28 -1.02
N THR A 160 21.06 -1.21 -1.42
CA THR A 160 20.34 0.05 -1.63
C THR A 160 18.94 0.01 -0.99
N ILE A 161 18.62 1.05 -0.22
CA ILE A 161 17.25 1.34 0.24
C ILE A 161 16.71 2.53 -0.55
N ILE A 162 15.42 2.46 -0.93
CA ILE A 162 14.73 3.56 -1.60
C ILE A 162 13.45 3.89 -0.83
N VAL A 163 13.36 5.12 -0.31
CA VAL A 163 12.09 5.68 0.17
C VAL A 163 11.32 6.20 -1.02
N ASN A 164 10.15 5.63 -1.22
CA ASN A 164 9.24 5.96 -2.31
C ASN A 164 8.39 7.17 -1.94
N GLY A 165 8.84 8.35 -2.34
CA GLY A 165 8.14 9.63 -2.26
C GLY A 165 7.54 10.08 -3.59
N ALA A 166 7.42 9.17 -4.57
CA ALA A 166 6.82 9.50 -5.86
C ALA A 166 5.36 9.91 -5.70
N GLU A 167 4.55 9.13 -4.97
CA GLU A 167 3.11 9.36 -4.80
C GLU A 167 2.43 9.70 -6.13
N CYS A 168 2.66 8.83 -7.14
CA CYS A 168 2.27 9.07 -8.52
C CYS A 168 0.78 8.85 -8.83
N GLU A 169 0.02 8.24 -7.89
CA GLU A 169 -1.44 8.11 -8.01
C GLU A 169 -2.10 9.49 -8.05
N PRO A 170 -3.00 9.76 -9.02
CA PRO A 170 -3.72 11.03 -9.06
C PRO A 170 -4.55 11.29 -7.79
N TYR A 171 -4.78 12.56 -7.49
CA TYR A 171 -5.55 13.08 -6.36
C TYR A 171 -4.94 12.87 -4.98
N ILE A 172 -3.94 12.02 -4.79
CA ILE A 172 -3.37 11.67 -3.48
C ILE A 172 -2.21 12.62 -3.14
N THR A 173 -2.18 13.14 -1.91
CA THR A 173 -1.17 14.09 -1.42
C THR A 173 -0.73 13.81 0.02
N SER A 174 -1.11 12.67 0.59
CA SER A 174 -0.79 12.28 1.98
C SER A 174 0.72 12.18 2.23
N ASP A 175 1.48 11.55 1.31
CA ASP A 175 2.93 11.42 1.44
C ASP A 175 3.65 12.76 1.17
N HIS A 176 3.14 13.58 0.23
CA HIS A 176 3.65 14.94 0.00
C HIS A 176 3.56 15.77 1.28
N ARG A 177 2.39 15.77 1.94
CA ARG A 177 2.20 16.53 3.18
C ARG A 177 3.06 16.00 4.33
N LEU A 178 3.24 14.68 4.44
CA LEU A 178 4.17 14.10 5.42
C LEU A 178 5.62 14.54 5.18
N LEU A 179 6.07 14.58 3.93
CA LEU A 179 7.41 15.07 3.58
C LEU A 179 7.60 16.56 3.89
N LEU A 180 6.53 17.38 3.81
CA LEU A 180 6.58 18.80 4.15
C LEU A 180 6.48 19.06 5.65
N GLU A 181 5.60 18.36 6.34
CA GLU A 181 5.23 18.67 7.73
C GLU A 181 6.01 17.85 8.76
N ARG A 182 6.51 16.67 8.37
CA ARG A 182 7.23 15.73 9.25
C ARG A 182 8.46 15.12 8.59
N PRO A 183 9.30 15.91 7.88
CA PRO A 183 10.44 15.36 7.16
C PRO A 183 11.47 14.70 8.08
N GLU A 184 11.58 15.16 9.34
CA GLU A 184 12.47 14.58 10.36
C GLU A 184 12.10 13.12 10.66
N GLU A 185 10.81 12.78 10.68
CA GLU A 185 10.36 11.40 10.90
C GLU A 185 10.80 10.49 9.72
N VAL A 186 10.67 10.99 8.49
CA VAL A 186 11.02 10.23 7.28
C VAL A 186 12.53 10.03 7.17
N VAL A 187 13.31 11.09 7.36
CA VAL A 187 14.77 11.01 7.31
C VAL A 187 15.32 10.18 8.48
N GLY A 188 14.79 10.38 9.70
CA GLY A 188 15.16 9.59 10.87
C GLY A 188 14.88 8.10 10.69
N GLY A 189 13.70 7.76 10.16
CA GLY A 189 13.36 6.37 9.87
C GLY A 189 14.23 5.74 8.78
N LEU A 190 14.64 6.52 7.76
CA LEU A 190 15.57 6.05 6.74
C LEU A 190 16.96 5.77 7.31
N LYS A 191 17.48 6.63 8.22
CA LYS A 191 18.73 6.38 8.94
C LYS A 191 18.67 5.09 9.75
N MET A 192 17.58 4.89 10.51
CA MET A 192 17.35 3.65 11.27
C MET A 192 17.28 2.41 10.37
N LEU A 193 16.59 2.48 9.23
CA LEU A 193 16.55 1.39 8.25
C LEU A 193 17.94 1.08 7.66
N ALA A 194 18.72 2.12 7.34
CA ALA A 194 20.09 1.96 6.83
C ALA A 194 20.98 1.26 7.86
N ASP A 195 20.84 1.62 9.15
CA ASP A 195 21.58 0.98 10.25
C ASP A 195 21.16 -0.50 10.43
N ILE A 196 19.84 -0.78 10.46
CA ILE A 196 19.31 -2.15 10.63
C ILE A 196 19.75 -3.05 9.47
N MET A 197 19.68 -2.57 8.24
CA MET A 197 19.98 -3.36 7.05
C MET A 197 21.47 -3.34 6.66
N GLY A 198 22.29 -2.49 7.30
CA GLY A 198 23.73 -2.37 7.04
C GLY A 198 24.05 -1.80 5.66
N VAL A 199 23.17 -0.95 5.06
CA VAL A 199 23.35 -0.43 3.71
C VAL A 199 24.05 0.93 3.70
N GLN A 200 24.85 1.17 2.64
CA GLN A 200 25.58 2.42 2.43
C GLN A 200 24.95 3.32 1.36
N ASN A 201 23.84 2.90 0.76
CA ASN A 201 23.14 3.70 -0.24
C ASN A 201 21.63 3.76 0.09
N ALA A 202 21.22 4.89 0.61
CA ALA A 202 19.84 5.14 1.06
C ALA A 202 19.27 6.37 0.32
N ILE A 203 18.25 6.16 -0.50
CA ILE A 203 17.72 7.16 -1.43
C ILE A 203 16.33 7.59 -0.98
N ILE A 204 16.07 8.89 -0.93
CA ILE A 204 14.70 9.44 -0.87
C ILE A 204 14.38 9.91 -2.29
N ALA A 205 13.42 9.25 -2.93
CA ALA A 205 13.07 9.52 -4.32
C ALA A 205 11.70 10.21 -4.40
N ILE A 206 11.68 11.47 -4.88
CA ILE A 206 10.52 12.38 -4.82
C ILE A 206 10.27 12.99 -6.20
N GLU A 207 9.00 13.01 -6.66
CA GLU A 207 8.65 13.65 -7.94
C GLU A 207 8.78 15.17 -7.90
N GLU A 208 9.15 15.77 -9.06
CA GLU A 208 9.37 17.21 -9.27
C GLU A 208 8.18 18.09 -8.87
N ASN A 209 6.95 17.55 -8.94
CA ASN A 209 5.76 18.28 -8.48
C ASN A 209 5.68 18.47 -6.95
N LYS A 210 6.67 17.98 -6.22
CA LYS A 210 6.86 18.10 -4.77
C LYS A 210 8.24 18.74 -4.45
N ALA A 211 8.77 19.56 -5.37
CA ALA A 211 10.08 20.18 -5.21
C ALA A 211 10.17 21.15 -4.00
N ASP A 212 9.02 21.58 -3.47
CA ASP A 212 8.89 22.34 -2.23
C ASP A 212 9.39 21.57 -0.99
N THR A 213 9.49 20.23 -1.07
CA THR A 213 10.06 19.39 0.00
C THR A 213 11.59 19.34 -0.01
N PHE A 214 12.24 19.61 -1.16
CA PHE A 214 13.67 19.35 -1.37
C PHE A 214 14.58 20.11 -0.40
N PRO A 215 14.42 21.45 -0.18
CA PRO A 215 15.35 22.20 0.67
C PRO A 215 15.46 21.64 2.09
N LYS A 216 14.32 21.22 2.66
CA LYS A 216 14.28 20.67 4.02
C LYS A 216 14.88 19.26 4.08
N ILE A 217 14.61 18.42 3.09
CA ILE A 217 15.19 17.08 3.01
C ILE A 217 16.70 17.17 2.83
N GLU A 218 17.20 18.04 1.92
CA GLU A 218 18.64 18.26 1.70
C GLU A 218 19.36 18.73 2.98
N GLU A 219 18.72 19.62 3.74
CA GLU A 219 19.24 20.05 5.05
C GLU A 219 19.40 18.87 6.03
N LEU A 220 18.41 17.99 6.11
CA LEU A 220 18.37 16.87 7.06
C LEU A 220 19.32 15.73 6.72
N ILE A 221 19.66 15.57 5.43
CA ILE A 221 20.54 14.48 4.97
C ILE A 221 22.01 14.90 4.80
N LYS A 222 22.34 16.19 4.85
CA LYS A 222 23.67 16.73 4.49
C LYS A 222 24.84 16.10 5.26
N ASP A 223 24.61 15.71 6.52
CA ASP A 223 25.65 15.18 7.41
C ASP A 223 25.79 13.66 7.37
N ASP A 224 24.99 12.95 6.56
CA ASP A 224 25.07 11.50 6.37
C ASP A 224 25.28 11.15 4.90
N SER A 225 26.52 10.83 4.55
CA SER A 225 26.94 10.55 3.17
C SER A 225 26.22 9.35 2.52
N ARG A 226 25.57 8.51 3.31
CA ARG A 226 24.78 7.37 2.81
C ARG A 226 23.47 7.82 2.18
N LEU A 227 22.91 8.97 2.63
CA LEU A 227 21.61 9.46 2.26
C LEU A 227 21.68 10.37 1.03
N LYS A 228 20.75 10.19 0.09
CA LYS A 228 20.67 10.96 -1.16
C LYS A 228 19.23 11.32 -1.49
N LEU A 229 19.01 12.53 -1.99
CA LEU A 229 17.74 12.95 -2.58
C LEU A 229 17.79 12.76 -4.10
N TYR A 230 16.83 12.02 -4.65
CA TYR A 230 16.71 11.80 -6.10
C TYR A 230 15.41 12.43 -6.61
N PRO A 231 15.49 13.55 -7.36
CA PRO A 231 14.35 14.10 -8.07
C PRO A 231 13.87 13.13 -9.17
N LEU A 232 12.58 12.81 -9.14
CA LEU A 232 11.93 11.96 -10.13
C LEU A 232 11.08 12.80 -11.08
N LYS A 233 11.02 12.40 -12.35
CA LYS A 233 10.09 12.98 -13.29
C LYS A 233 8.64 12.71 -12.88
N CYS A 234 7.78 13.74 -12.87
CA CYS A 234 6.36 13.57 -12.60
C CYS A 234 5.71 12.74 -13.70
N LYS A 235 5.37 11.49 -13.39
CA LYS A 235 4.94 10.47 -14.35
C LYS A 235 4.29 9.29 -13.64
N TYR A 236 3.34 8.62 -14.27
CA TYR A 236 2.69 7.44 -13.73
C TYR A 236 3.07 6.17 -14.54
N PRO A 237 3.41 5.04 -13.91
CA PRO A 237 3.52 4.77 -12.46
C PRO A 237 4.95 4.91 -11.92
N GLN A 238 5.45 6.12 -11.70
CA GLN A 238 6.82 6.38 -11.20
C GLN A 238 7.11 5.71 -9.85
N GLY A 239 6.08 5.63 -8.98
CA GLY A 239 6.17 4.99 -7.67
C GLY A 239 5.97 3.47 -7.67
N ALA A 240 5.70 2.85 -8.81
CA ALA A 240 5.67 1.38 -8.86
C ALA A 240 7.06 0.82 -8.56
N GLU A 241 7.15 -0.14 -7.64
CA GLU A 241 8.41 -0.61 -7.05
C GLU A 241 9.48 -0.97 -8.09
N LYS A 242 9.13 -1.74 -9.13
CA LYS A 242 10.05 -2.12 -10.22
C LYS A 242 10.52 -0.92 -11.04
N GLN A 243 9.62 0.00 -11.37
CA GLN A 243 9.91 1.23 -12.12
C GLN A 243 10.79 2.19 -11.32
N LEU A 244 10.51 2.30 -10.02
CA LEU A 244 11.30 3.14 -9.12
C LEU A 244 12.73 2.63 -8.96
N ILE A 245 12.90 1.31 -8.78
CA ILE A 245 14.23 0.67 -8.75
C ILE A 245 14.99 0.95 -10.04
N ASN A 246 14.35 0.72 -11.20
CA ASN A 246 14.99 0.98 -12.49
C ASN A 246 15.35 2.47 -12.65
N ALA A 247 14.45 3.39 -12.30
CA ALA A 247 14.71 4.82 -12.38
C ALA A 247 15.89 5.27 -11.51
N CYS A 248 15.97 4.76 -10.27
CA CYS A 248 16.99 5.21 -9.30
C CYS A 248 18.33 4.50 -9.45
N THR A 249 18.36 3.26 -9.94
CA THR A 249 19.57 2.41 -9.92
C THR A 249 19.99 1.88 -11.28
N GLY A 250 19.12 1.96 -12.30
CA GLY A 250 19.29 1.30 -13.59
C GLY A 250 19.11 -0.21 -13.57
N ARG A 251 18.86 -0.81 -12.39
CA ARG A 251 18.66 -2.26 -12.24
C ARG A 251 17.25 -2.66 -12.62
N GLU A 252 17.09 -3.89 -13.09
CA GLU A 252 15.78 -4.50 -13.36
C GLU A 252 15.52 -5.64 -12.37
N VAL A 253 14.31 -5.68 -11.83
CA VAL A 253 13.84 -6.80 -11.01
C VAL A 253 13.42 -7.93 -11.96
N PRO A 254 14.07 -9.11 -11.94
CA PRO A 254 13.76 -10.20 -12.86
C PRO A 254 12.30 -10.66 -12.75
N SER A 255 11.78 -11.28 -13.83
CA SER A 255 10.43 -11.85 -13.83
C SER A 255 10.25 -12.86 -12.70
N GLY A 256 9.13 -12.76 -11.97
CA GLY A 256 8.82 -13.62 -10.83
C GLY A 256 9.70 -13.42 -9.59
N LYS A 257 10.64 -12.46 -9.59
CA LYS A 257 11.56 -12.18 -8.48
C LYS A 257 11.13 -10.95 -7.69
N LEU A 258 11.75 -10.76 -6.54
CA LEU A 258 11.52 -9.68 -5.59
C LEU A 258 12.57 -8.56 -5.74
N PRO A 259 12.31 -7.33 -5.26
CA PRO A 259 13.27 -6.23 -5.23
C PRO A 259 14.63 -6.58 -4.64
N ALA A 260 14.66 -7.43 -3.60
CA ALA A 260 15.91 -7.91 -2.98
C ALA A 260 16.80 -8.70 -3.95
N ASP A 261 16.22 -9.36 -4.96
CA ASP A 261 16.98 -10.06 -6.01
C ASP A 261 17.69 -9.08 -6.98
N ALA A 262 17.26 -7.80 -6.96
CA ALA A 262 17.94 -6.68 -7.63
C ALA A 262 18.80 -5.86 -6.66
N GLY A 263 19.03 -6.34 -5.44
CA GLY A 263 19.84 -5.67 -4.42
C GLY A 263 19.14 -4.45 -3.78
N CYS A 264 17.82 -4.32 -3.91
CA CYS A 264 17.07 -3.13 -3.46
C CYS A 264 15.96 -3.47 -2.47
N ALA A 265 15.71 -2.56 -1.52
CA ALA A 265 14.53 -2.58 -0.67
C ALA A 265 13.80 -1.23 -0.78
N VAL A 266 12.49 -1.27 -1.03
CA VAL A 266 11.67 -0.06 -1.23
C VAL A 266 10.68 0.09 -0.08
N PHE A 267 10.64 1.28 0.55
CA PHE A 267 9.72 1.61 1.64
C PHE A 267 8.91 2.86 1.27
N ASN A 268 7.65 2.91 1.69
CA ASN A 268 6.82 4.11 1.54
C ASN A 268 7.22 5.19 2.56
N VAL A 269 6.95 6.46 2.27
CA VAL A 269 7.22 7.62 3.13
C VAL A 269 6.68 7.43 4.54
N ASP A 270 5.37 7.14 4.69
CA ASP A 270 4.76 7.02 6.02
C ASP A 270 5.19 5.72 6.75
N THR A 271 5.49 4.64 6.04
CA THR A 271 6.09 3.44 6.65
C THR A 271 7.44 3.79 7.29
N THR A 272 8.25 4.57 6.59
CA THR A 272 9.56 5.02 7.08
C THR A 272 9.40 5.94 8.29
N GLY A 273 8.48 6.90 8.23
CA GLY A 273 8.15 7.76 9.38
C GLY A 273 7.58 6.98 10.57
N ALA A 274 6.76 5.94 10.32
CA ALA A 274 6.23 5.09 11.39
C ALA A 274 7.32 4.30 12.13
N ILE A 275 8.39 3.88 11.44
CA ILE A 275 9.56 3.27 12.08
C ILE A 275 10.20 4.27 13.05
N TYR A 276 10.44 5.50 12.63
CA TYR A 276 10.97 6.54 13.51
C TYR A 276 10.08 6.75 14.73
N ARG A 277 8.77 6.94 14.53
CA ARG A 277 7.80 7.12 15.62
C ARG A 277 7.80 5.94 16.60
N ARG A 278 7.92 4.69 16.09
CA ARG A 278 7.98 3.51 16.96
C ARG A 278 9.12 3.56 17.95
N PHE A 279 10.31 3.91 17.50
CA PHE A 279 11.47 3.96 18.40
C PHE A 279 11.45 5.19 19.31
N THR A 280 10.99 6.35 18.81
CA THR A 280 11.02 7.61 19.58
C THR A 280 9.86 7.77 20.55
N THR A 281 8.71 7.15 20.29
CA THR A 281 7.50 7.29 21.13
C THR A 281 7.00 5.96 21.68
N GLY A 282 7.43 4.83 21.15
CA GLY A 282 6.88 3.51 21.48
C GLY A 282 5.56 3.19 20.80
N MET A 283 4.97 4.12 20.05
CA MET A 283 3.64 3.94 19.48
C MET A 283 3.64 2.91 18.32
N PRO A 284 2.77 1.89 18.35
CA PRO A 284 2.54 1.01 17.20
C PRO A 284 1.74 1.73 16.10
N VAL A 285 1.44 1.02 15.01
CA VAL A 285 0.70 1.59 13.88
C VAL A 285 -0.78 1.71 14.23
N VAL A 286 -1.20 2.87 14.75
CA VAL A 286 -2.59 3.16 15.19
C VAL A 286 -3.28 4.25 14.39
N ARG A 287 -2.56 4.98 13.55
CA ARG A 287 -3.11 6.09 12.76
C ARG A 287 -2.54 6.14 11.34
N ARG A 288 -3.26 6.82 10.44
CA ARG A 288 -2.87 7.05 9.06
C ARG A 288 -3.19 8.48 8.65
N VAL A 289 -2.38 9.04 7.76
CA VAL A 289 -2.76 10.22 6.99
C VAL A 289 -3.45 9.74 5.70
N VAL A 290 -4.66 10.21 5.49
CA VAL A 290 -5.53 9.80 4.38
C VAL A 290 -5.97 11.03 3.60
N THR A 291 -5.72 11.05 2.29
CA THR A 291 -6.28 12.08 1.39
C THR A 291 -7.75 11.75 1.10
N VAL A 292 -8.65 12.66 1.42
CA VAL A 292 -10.07 12.59 1.04
C VAL A 292 -10.32 13.63 -0.04
N SER A 293 -10.64 13.20 -1.26
CA SER A 293 -10.71 14.09 -2.44
C SER A 293 -11.66 13.55 -3.52
N GLY A 294 -11.70 14.22 -4.66
CA GLY A 294 -12.56 13.89 -5.80
C GLY A 294 -13.69 14.89 -6.00
N SER A 295 -14.34 14.84 -7.16
CA SER A 295 -15.34 15.84 -7.57
C SER A 295 -16.58 15.88 -6.70
N ALA A 296 -16.94 14.80 -6.00
CA ALA A 296 -18.08 14.74 -5.12
C ALA A 296 -17.82 15.28 -3.70
N ILE A 297 -16.56 15.44 -3.27
CA ILE A 297 -16.22 15.87 -1.90
C ILE A 297 -16.41 17.39 -1.75
N ALA A 298 -17.11 17.81 -0.70
CA ALA A 298 -17.36 19.22 -0.45
C ALA A 298 -16.06 20.00 -0.18
N ASN A 299 -15.27 19.54 0.78
CA ASN A 299 -14.01 20.16 1.19
C ASN A 299 -12.86 19.12 1.22
N PRO A 300 -12.18 18.87 0.10
CA PRO A 300 -11.05 17.92 0.07
C PRO A 300 -9.98 18.25 1.12
N LYS A 301 -9.46 17.23 1.82
CA LYS A 301 -8.50 17.36 2.93
C LYS A 301 -7.49 16.21 2.97
N ASN A 302 -6.40 16.42 3.71
CA ASN A 302 -5.54 15.37 4.21
C ASN A 302 -5.83 15.20 5.71
N LEU A 303 -6.40 14.06 6.09
CA LEU A 303 -6.84 13.79 7.46
C LEU A 303 -5.92 12.81 8.15
N GLU A 304 -5.40 13.16 9.34
CA GLU A 304 -4.78 12.17 10.23
C GLU A 304 -5.89 11.55 11.08
N THR A 305 -6.11 10.26 10.91
CA THR A 305 -7.24 9.54 11.51
C THR A 305 -6.79 8.22 12.13
N ARG A 306 -7.56 7.73 13.12
CA ARG A 306 -7.35 6.41 13.74
C ARG A 306 -7.67 5.30 12.73
N ILE A 307 -6.81 4.26 12.65
CA ILE A 307 -7.13 3.05 11.90
C ILE A 307 -8.39 2.42 12.50
N GLY A 308 -9.29 1.94 11.64
CA GLY A 308 -10.59 1.44 12.06
C GLY A 308 -11.72 2.47 12.01
N THR A 309 -11.42 3.74 11.73
CA THR A 309 -12.44 4.77 11.49
C THR A 309 -13.21 4.43 10.21
N GLN A 310 -14.54 4.47 10.27
CA GLN A 310 -15.36 4.25 9.07
C GLN A 310 -15.23 5.42 8.11
N VAL A 311 -15.25 5.12 6.81
CA VAL A 311 -15.11 6.12 5.74
C VAL A 311 -16.16 7.23 5.83
N GLU A 312 -17.37 6.90 6.23
CA GLU A 312 -18.43 7.89 6.46
C GLU A 312 -17.94 9.06 7.33
N LYS A 313 -17.22 8.78 8.42
CA LYS A 313 -16.69 9.81 9.34
C LYS A 313 -15.63 10.70 8.68
N LEU A 314 -14.85 10.15 7.74
CA LEU A 314 -13.90 10.94 6.96
C LEU A 314 -14.65 11.89 6.00
N ILE A 315 -15.71 11.41 5.38
CA ILE A 315 -16.56 12.23 4.50
C ILE A 315 -17.23 13.36 5.30
N ASP A 316 -17.78 13.05 6.48
CA ASP A 316 -18.39 14.04 7.38
C ASP A 316 -17.37 15.14 7.76
N ALA A 317 -16.13 14.76 8.11
CA ALA A 317 -15.03 15.69 8.41
C ALA A 317 -14.66 16.59 7.21
N CYS A 318 -14.97 16.15 6.00
CA CYS A 318 -14.81 16.91 4.76
C CYS A 318 -16.06 17.72 4.36
N GLY A 319 -17.08 17.82 5.24
CA GLY A 319 -18.32 18.57 4.99
C GLY A 319 -19.34 17.81 4.13
N GLY A 320 -19.19 16.49 4.00
CA GLY A 320 -20.09 15.64 3.23
C GLY A 320 -19.81 15.65 1.72
N PHE A 321 -20.80 15.18 0.98
CA PHE A 321 -20.81 15.26 -0.48
C PHE A 321 -21.51 16.54 -0.94
N LYS A 322 -20.94 17.22 -1.94
CA LYS A 322 -21.63 18.33 -2.62
C LYS A 322 -22.64 17.85 -3.67
N GLU A 323 -22.41 16.64 -4.20
CA GLU A 323 -23.30 15.93 -5.10
C GLU A 323 -23.22 14.43 -4.78
N ALA A 324 -24.32 13.69 -5.11
CA ALA A 324 -24.35 12.25 -4.92
C ALA A 324 -23.23 11.58 -5.77
N PRO A 325 -22.32 10.82 -5.14
CA PRO A 325 -21.25 10.17 -5.87
C PRO A 325 -21.79 8.99 -6.71
N ASN A 326 -21.26 8.84 -7.91
CA ASN A 326 -21.49 7.65 -8.74
C ASN A 326 -20.31 6.69 -8.68
N LYS A 327 -19.18 7.09 -8.07
CA LYS A 327 -18.01 6.25 -7.86
C LYS A 327 -17.29 6.59 -6.56
N LEU A 328 -17.04 5.55 -5.78
CA LEU A 328 -16.28 5.58 -4.52
C LEU A 328 -15.05 4.69 -4.66
N LEU A 329 -13.87 5.18 -4.27
CA LEU A 329 -12.60 4.44 -4.38
C LEU A 329 -11.83 4.49 -3.05
N MET A 330 -11.39 3.34 -2.58
CA MET A 330 -10.34 3.24 -1.56
C MET A 330 -8.99 3.19 -2.27
N GLY A 331 -8.14 4.20 -2.05
CA GLY A 331 -6.89 4.41 -2.80
C GLY A 331 -7.08 5.32 -4.02
N GLY A 332 -6.12 5.31 -4.95
CA GLY A 332 -6.12 6.17 -6.14
C GLY A 332 -7.00 5.66 -7.29
N PRO A 333 -7.24 6.49 -8.32
CA PRO A 333 -8.13 6.12 -9.41
C PRO A 333 -7.53 5.06 -10.36
N MET A 334 -6.22 4.83 -10.31
CA MET A 334 -5.53 3.92 -11.21
C MET A 334 -5.46 2.48 -10.66
N MET A 335 -5.15 2.32 -9.36
CA MET A 335 -4.98 1.02 -8.71
C MET A 335 -5.94 0.77 -7.56
N GLY A 336 -6.66 1.78 -7.09
CA GLY A 336 -7.61 1.67 -5.98
C GLY A 336 -8.76 0.70 -6.25
N VAL A 337 -9.50 0.40 -5.19
CA VAL A 337 -10.62 -0.56 -5.22
C VAL A 337 -11.93 0.20 -5.09
N ALA A 338 -12.87 -0.05 -6.02
CA ALA A 338 -14.20 0.52 -5.97
C ALA A 338 -14.96 0.03 -4.73
N GLN A 339 -15.68 0.96 -4.08
CA GLN A 339 -16.44 0.69 -2.88
C GLN A 339 -17.94 0.90 -3.12
N PHE A 340 -18.75 0.13 -2.40
CA PHE A 340 -20.20 0.18 -2.48
C PHE A 340 -20.87 0.65 -1.16
N SER A 341 -20.05 0.87 -0.11
CA SER A 341 -20.50 1.30 1.20
C SER A 341 -19.50 2.27 1.82
N LEU A 342 -19.98 3.17 2.67
CA LEU A 342 -19.17 4.06 3.51
C LEU A 342 -18.92 3.49 4.91
N GLU A 343 -19.57 2.37 5.27
CA GLU A 343 -19.38 1.70 6.57
C GLU A 343 -18.05 0.94 6.68
N ILE A 344 -17.31 0.83 5.57
CA ILE A 344 -16.00 0.21 5.57
C ILE A 344 -15.01 1.02 6.41
N PRO A 345 -14.16 0.36 7.23
CA PRO A 345 -13.12 1.06 7.97
C PRO A 345 -11.91 1.35 7.09
N ILE A 346 -11.17 2.41 7.41
CA ILE A 346 -9.79 2.55 6.94
C ILE A 346 -8.90 1.51 7.64
N PHE A 347 -7.89 1.04 6.95
CA PHE A 347 -6.93 0.06 7.46
C PHE A 347 -5.49 0.56 7.27
N LYS A 348 -4.49 -0.23 7.70
CA LYS A 348 -3.07 0.17 7.67
C LYS A 348 -2.57 0.62 6.29
N GLY A 349 -3.10 0.06 5.20
CA GLY A 349 -2.72 0.40 3.82
C GLY A 349 -3.48 1.57 3.20
N THR A 350 -4.50 2.12 3.86
CA THR A 350 -5.31 3.20 3.29
C THR A 350 -4.52 4.50 3.27
N ASN A 351 -4.34 5.08 2.07
CA ASN A 351 -3.69 6.39 1.86
C ASN A 351 -4.65 7.42 1.26
N ALA A 352 -5.78 6.99 0.68
CA ALA A 352 -6.79 7.89 0.15
C ALA A 352 -8.18 7.26 0.15
N PHE A 353 -9.20 8.12 0.17
CA PHE A 353 -10.56 7.81 -0.22
C PHE A 353 -11.05 8.88 -1.20
N LEU A 354 -11.49 8.45 -2.38
CA LEU A 354 -11.91 9.34 -3.45
C LEU A 354 -13.37 9.11 -3.81
N ALA A 355 -14.10 10.21 -4.04
CA ALA A 355 -15.49 10.17 -4.46
C ALA A 355 -15.69 11.04 -5.70
N PHE A 356 -16.27 10.48 -6.75
CA PHE A 356 -16.49 11.15 -8.02
C PHE A 356 -17.99 11.22 -8.35
N CYS A 357 -18.39 12.31 -9.04
CA CYS A 357 -19.75 12.55 -9.51
C CYS A 357 -19.75 13.04 -10.96
N GLY A 358 -20.93 13.13 -11.56
CA GLY A 358 -21.11 13.66 -12.92
C GLY A 358 -20.47 12.80 -14.01
N ASP A 359 -19.86 13.47 -14.98
CA ASP A 359 -19.31 12.84 -16.19
C ASP A 359 -17.97 12.10 -16.02
N GLU A 360 -17.34 12.21 -14.86
CA GLU A 360 -16.03 11.60 -14.60
C GLU A 360 -16.07 10.07 -14.61
N ASP A 361 -17.25 9.46 -14.41
CA ASP A 361 -17.44 8.01 -14.48
C ASP A 361 -18.58 7.63 -15.45
N LYS A 362 -18.55 8.16 -16.68
CA LYS A 362 -19.48 7.68 -17.71
C LYS A 362 -19.19 6.22 -18.03
N ARG A 363 -20.14 5.35 -17.67
CA ARG A 363 -20.17 3.99 -18.19
C ARG A 363 -20.48 4.04 -19.68
N VAL A 364 -19.61 3.47 -20.47
CA VAL A 364 -19.77 3.34 -21.93
C VAL A 364 -19.90 1.85 -22.21
N GLU A 365 -20.81 1.48 -23.12
CA GLU A 365 -20.79 0.13 -23.69
C GLU A 365 -19.40 -0.13 -24.24
N GLU A 366 -18.86 -1.31 -23.95
CA GLU A 366 -17.52 -1.65 -24.35
C GLU A 366 -17.45 -1.90 -25.86
N PRO A 367 -16.80 -1.01 -26.64
CA PRO A 367 -16.63 -1.24 -28.06
C PRO A 367 -15.49 -2.21 -28.36
N ASN A 368 -15.44 -2.66 -29.61
CA ASN A 368 -14.35 -3.51 -30.07
C ASN A 368 -13.00 -2.77 -30.04
N CYS A 369 -11.91 -3.52 -29.84
CA CYS A 369 -10.56 -3.00 -29.92
C CYS A 369 -10.24 -2.51 -31.36
N ILE A 370 -9.87 -1.23 -31.48
CA ILE A 370 -9.49 -0.62 -32.77
C ILE A 370 -8.01 -0.86 -33.15
N ARG A 371 -7.27 -1.64 -32.38
CA ARG A 371 -5.86 -2.03 -32.59
C ARG A 371 -4.88 -0.86 -32.75
N CYS A 372 -5.11 0.27 -32.10
CA CYS A 372 -4.29 1.49 -32.22
C CYS A 372 -2.91 1.40 -31.54
N GLY A 373 -2.61 0.38 -30.74
CA GLY A 373 -1.31 0.15 -30.09
C GLY A 373 -0.98 1.06 -28.90
N LYS A 374 -1.81 2.06 -28.54
CA LYS A 374 -1.53 3.01 -27.44
C LYS A 374 -1.25 2.30 -26.12
N CYS A 375 -1.95 1.21 -25.80
CA CYS A 375 -1.76 0.42 -24.60
C CYS A 375 -0.38 -0.25 -24.49
N ILE A 376 0.24 -0.61 -25.64
CA ILE A 376 1.58 -1.18 -25.71
C ILE A 376 2.61 -0.10 -25.35
N ASN A 377 2.51 1.08 -25.97
CA ASN A 377 3.44 2.19 -25.72
C ASN A 377 3.37 2.72 -24.30
N ALA A 378 2.19 2.67 -23.66
CA ALA A 378 2.00 3.10 -22.28
C ALA A 378 2.44 2.06 -21.24
N CYS A 379 2.63 0.80 -21.63
CA CYS A 379 2.94 -0.27 -20.69
C CYS A 379 4.36 -0.08 -20.11
N PRO A 380 4.51 0.12 -18.76
CA PRO A 380 5.81 0.29 -18.15
C PRO A 380 6.59 -1.04 -18.03
N MET A 381 5.89 -2.18 -18.22
CA MET A 381 6.47 -3.52 -18.23
C MET A 381 6.71 -4.05 -19.65
N HIS A 382 6.50 -3.21 -20.67
CA HIS A 382 6.69 -3.53 -22.09
C HIS A 382 5.92 -4.78 -22.56
N LEU A 383 4.76 -5.03 -21.97
CA LEU A 383 3.86 -6.12 -22.35
C LEU A 383 3.00 -5.76 -23.56
N MET A 384 2.21 -6.73 -24.04
CA MET A 384 1.28 -6.56 -25.15
C MET A 384 -0.19 -6.60 -24.67
N PRO A 385 -0.72 -5.55 -24.01
CA PRO A 385 -2.05 -5.56 -23.38
C PRO A 385 -3.18 -5.93 -24.33
N MET A 386 -3.13 -5.48 -25.58
CA MET A 386 -4.17 -5.81 -26.57
C MET A 386 -4.23 -7.29 -26.91
N MET A 387 -3.08 -7.97 -27.00
CA MET A 387 -3.03 -9.41 -27.29
C MET A 387 -3.46 -10.22 -26.06
N MET A 388 -2.96 -9.85 -24.87
CA MET A 388 -3.39 -10.45 -23.60
C MET A 388 -4.91 -10.31 -23.41
N ASN A 389 -5.49 -9.17 -23.79
CA ASN A 389 -6.95 -8.97 -23.77
C ASN A 389 -7.69 -9.90 -24.72
N ALA A 390 -7.19 -10.06 -25.94
CA ALA A 390 -7.82 -10.94 -26.95
C ALA A 390 -7.81 -12.41 -26.48
N TYR A 391 -6.67 -12.92 -26.04
CA TYR A 391 -6.55 -14.29 -25.53
C TYR A 391 -7.30 -14.51 -24.21
N GLY A 392 -7.25 -13.54 -23.30
CA GLY A 392 -8.01 -13.62 -22.04
C GLY A 392 -9.52 -13.70 -22.25
N ASN A 393 -10.06 -12.96 -23.23
CA ASN A 393 -11.48 -13.04 -23.63
C ASN A 393 -11.83 -14.39 -24.28
N ALA A 394 -10.90 -15.00 -24.98
CA ALA A 394 -11.07 -16.34 -25.57
C ALA A 394 -10.86 -17.47 -24.54
N GLY A 395 -10.49 -17.16 -23.29
CA GLY A 395 -10.18 -18.18 -22.28
C GLY A 395 -8.82 -18.86 -22.46
N GLU A 396 -7.99 -18.37 -23.40
CA GLU A 396 -6.66 -18.92 -23.69
C GLU A 396 -5.60 -18.38 -22.72
N TYR A 397 -5.73 -18.73 -21.45
CA TYR A 397 -4.91 -18.17 -20.36
C TYR A 397 -3.44 -18.54 -20.46
N ASP A 398 -3.10 -19.71 -21.00
CA ASP A 398 -1.69 -20.13 -21.20
C ASP A 398 -0.98 -19.18 -22.17
N LYS A 399 -1.64 -18.76 -23.26
CA LYS A 399 -1.11 -17.73 -24.17
C LYS A 399 -0.93 -16.38 -23.49
N CYS A 400 -1.80 -16.04 -22.53
CA CYS A 400 -1.61 -14.84 -21.74
C CYS A 400 -0.34 -14.94 -20.85
N VAL A 401 -0.06 -16.12 -20.29
CA VAL A 401 1.16 -16.36 -19.49
C VAL A 401 2.40 -16.26 -20.37
N GLU A 402 2.41 -16.82 -21.57
CA GLU A 402 3.49 -16.71 -22.57
C GLU A 402 3.78 -15.24 -22.94
N LEU A 403 2.74 -14.40 -22.99
CA LEU A 403 2.85 -12.95 -23.22
C LEU A 403 3.26 -12.15 -21.97
N GLY A 404 3.60 -12.80 -20.87
CA GLY A 404 4.05 -12.16 -19.64
C GLY A 404 2.94 -11.60 -18.76
N ALA A 405 1.70 -12.11 -18.86
CA ALA A 405 0.58 -11.62 -18.05
C ALA A 405 0.86 -11.62 -16.54
N MET A 406 1.70 -12.56 -16.06
CA MET A 406 2.07 -12.64 -14.64
C MET A 406 3.02 -11.52 -14.20
N ASP A 407 3.73 -10.86 -15.12
CA ASP A 407 4.58 -9.68 -14.85
C ASP A 407 3.81 -8.36 -14.90
N CYS A 408 2.54 -8.38 -15.30
CA CYS A 408 1.69 -7.20 -15.27
C CYS A 408 1.54 -6.69 -13.83
N ILE A 409 1.93 -5.43 -13.59
CA ILE A 409 1.81 -4.77 -12.26
C ILE A 409 0.43 -4.12 -12.03
N GLU A 410 -0.53 -4.34 -12.93
CA GLU A 410 -1.92 -3.86 -12.83
C GLU A 410 -2.06 -2.35 -12.63
N CYS A 411 -1.10 -1.58 -13.12
CA CYS A 411 -1.02 -0.13 -12.91
C CYS A 411 -2.12 0.69 -13.62
N GLY A 412 -2.87 0.14 -14.56
CA GLY A 412 -3.94 0.86 -15.25
C GLY A 412 -3.50 1.76 -16.41
N SER A 413 -2.20 2.00 -16.67
CA SER A 413 -1.74 2.88 -17.76
C SER A 413 -2.32 2.51 -19.12
N CYS A 414 -2.43 1.21 -19.44
CA CYS A 414 -3.01 0.71 -20.68
C CYS A 414 -4.52 0.99 -20.81
N ALA A 415 -5.26 0.89 -19.69
CA ALA A 415 -6.69 1.19 -19.66
C ALA A 415 -6.93 2.70 -19.78
N TYR A 416 -6.11 3.52 -19.11
CA TYR A 416 -6.19 4.99 -19.16
C TYR A 416 -6.04 5.55 -20.57
N VAL A 417 -5.08 5.04 -21.36
CA VAL A 417 -4.85 5.53 -22.75
C VAL A 417 -5.76 4.88 -23.79
N CYS A 418 -6.62 3.94 -23.40
CA CYS A 418 -7.47 3.22 -24.33
C CYS A 418 -8.63 4.10 -24.84
N PRO A 419 -8.67 4.51 -26.11
CA PRO A 419 -9.76 5.33 -26.64
C PRO A 419 -11.10 4.58 -26.67
N ALA A 420 -11.04 3.23 -26.70
CA ALA A 420 -12.19 2.37 -26.63
C ALA A 420 -12.64 2.05 -25.18
N ARG A 421 -11.94 2.61 -24.17
CA ARG A 421 -12.25 2.40 -22.74
C ARG A 421 -12.40 0.95 -22.29
N ILE A 422 -11.64 0.04 -22.93
CA ILE A 422 -11.64 -1.40 -22.57
C ILE A 422 -11.10 -1.54 -21.16
N PRO A 423 -11.78 -2.30 -20.26
CA PRO A 423 -11.37 -2.48 -18.86
C PRO A 423 -10.20 -3.48 -18.72
N LEU A 424 -9.05 -3.15 -19.35
CA LEU A 424 -7.89 -4.05 -19.50
C LEU A 424 -7.40 -4.59 -18.15
N VAL A 425 -7.34 -3.74 -17.12
CA VAL A 425 -6.84 -4.17 -15.79
C VAL A 425 -7.77 -5.21 -15.15
N ALA A 426 -9.08 -4.99 -15.21
CA ALA A 426 -10.06 -5.94 -14.67
C ALA A 426 -9.92 -7.32 -15.34
N ARG A 427 -9.68 -7.33 -16.66
CA ARG A 427 -9.45 -8.57 -17.43
C ARG A 427 -8.15 -9.25 -17.06
N PHE A 428 -7.08 -8.50 -16.86
CA PHE A 428 -5.80 -9.08 -16.42
C PHE A 428 -5.87 -9.64 -15.01
N ARG A 429 -6.60 -8.97 -14.10
CA ARG A 429 -6.90 -9.52 -12.77
C ARG A 429 -7.67 -10.84 -12.87
N LEU A 430 -8.70 -10.90 -13.72
CA LEU A 430 -9.46 -12.13 -13.98
C LEU A 430 -8.57 -13.23 -14.58
N THR A 431 -7.75 -12.90 -15.58
CA THR A 431 -6.78 -13.83 -16.17
C THR A 431 -5.84 -14.40 -15.11
N LYS A 432 -5.25 -13.57 -14.27
CA LYS A 432 -4.36 -13.99 -13.18
C LYS A 432 -5.08 -14.87 -12.15
N PHE A 433 -6.33 -14.55 -11.83
CA PHE A 433 -7.15 -15.36 -10.94
C PHE A 433 -7.33 -16.78 -11.50
N HIS A 434 -7.70 -16.92 -12.77
CA HIS A 434 -7.84 -18.23 -13.42
C HIS A 434 -6.52 -19.00 -13.47
N VAL A 435 -5.42 -18.34 -13.87
CA VAL A 435 -4.09 -18.96 -13.86
C VAL A 435 -3.68 -19.40 -12.46
N GLY A 436 -3.95 -18.58 -11.44
CA GLY A 436 -3.70 -18.90 -10.04
C GLY A 436 -4.49 -20.13 -9.58
N ALA A 437 -5.77 -20.20 -9.91
CA ALA A 437 -6.63 -21.33 -9.59
C ALA A 437 -6.17 -22.63 -10.29
N GLN A 438 -5.80 -22.56 -11.57
CA GLN A 438 -5.25 -23.72 -12.30
C GLN A 438 -3.95 -24.22 -11.67
N ARG A 439 -3.02 -23.33 -11.32
CA ARG A 439 -1.75 -23.68 -10.67
C ARG A 439 -1.98 -24.29 -9.29
N ALA A 440 -2.90 -23.75 -8.50
CA ALA A 440 -3.25 -24.29 -7.18
C ALA A 440 -3.85 -25.70 -7.30
N ALA A 441 -4.75 -25.93 -8.26
CA ALA A 441 -5.34 -27.24 -8.51
C ALA A 441 -4.28 -28.26 -8.97
N ALA A 442 -3.37 -27.85 -9.87
CA ALA A 442 -2.28 -28.71 -10.32
C ALA A 442 -1.32 -29.08 -9.18
N LYS A 443 -0.99 -28.12 -8.32
CA LYS A 443 -0.15 -28.37 -7.14
C LYS A 443 -0.82 -29.34 -6.16
N ALA A 444 -2.10 -29.12 -5.83
CA ALA A 444 -2.85 -30.01 -4.93
C ALA A 444 -2.94 -31.44 -5.49
N LYS A 445 -3.13 -31.60 -6.81
CA LYS A 445 -3.12 -32.91 -7.47
C LYS A 445 -1.74 -33.60 -7.35
N ALA A 446 -0.66 -32.87 -7.62
CA ALA A 446 0.70 -33.41 -7.51
C ALA A 446 1.05 -33.82 -6.07
N GLU A 447 0.65 -33.02 -5.07
CA GLU A 447 0.84 -33.35 -3.64
C GLU A 447 0.05 -34.60 -3.24
N ALA A 448 -1.20 -34.74 -3.71
CA ALA A 448 -2.02 -35.90 -3.47
C ALA A 448 -1.46 -37.20 -4.14
N GLU A 449 -0.91 -37.08 -5.36
CA GLU A 449 -0.24 -38.18 -6.06
C GLU A 449 1.04 -38.61 -5.33
N LYS A 450 1.83 -37.64 -4.86
CA LYS A 450 3.05 -37.90 -4.08
C LYS A 450 2.72 -38.61 -2.75
N ALA A 451 1.72 -38.12 -2.01
CA ALA A 451 1.26 -38.76 -0.77
C ALA A 451 0.77 -40.21 -0.97
N LYS A 452 0.08 -40.46 -2.09
CA LYS A 452 -0.36 -41.85 -2.45
C LYS A 452 0.83 -42.75 -2.78
N ALA A 453 1.83 -42.22 -3.49
CA ALA A 453 3.05 -42.99 -3.82
C ALA A 453 3.87 -43.30 -2.57
N GLU A 454 4.01 -42.38 -1.65
CA GLU A 454 4.70 -42.58 -0.36
C GLU A 454 3.98 -43.61 0.50
N ALA A 455 2.65 -43.53 0.59
CA ALA A 455 1.84 -44.54 1.32
C ALA A 455 1.93 -45.96 0.70
N ALA A 456 1.96 -46.05 -0.64
CA ALA A 456 2.15 -47.33 -1.32
C ALA A 456 3.53 -47.95 -1.05
N ALA A 457 4.60 -47.11 -1.11
CA ALA A 457 5.96 -47.55 -0.81
C ALA A 457 6.18 -47.96 0.66
N GLU A 458 5.44 -47.37 1.61
CA GLU A 458 5.43 -47.79 3.01
C GLU A 458 4.68 -49.14 3.22
N ALA A 459 3.60 -49.35 2.47
CA ALA A 459 2.84 -50.63 2.51
C ALA A 459 3.64 -51.82 1.94
N GLU A 460 4.47 -51.59 0.92
CA GLU A 460 5.35 -52.64 0.35
C GLU A 460 6.55 -52.99 1.24
N LYS A 461 6.92 -52.15 2.21
CA LYS A 461 8.00 -52.37 3.18
C LYS A 461 7.58 -53.13 4.43
N LYS A 462 6.27 -53.33 4.63
CA LYS A 462 5.68 -54.15 5.73
C LYS A 462 5.25 -55.52 5.25
#